data_54df0ceefa688f02d74ca25f19baca4d
#
_entry.id   54df0ceefa688f02d74ca25f19baca4d
#
_cell.length_a   1.000
_cell.length_b   1.000
_cell.length_c   1.000
_cell.angle_alpha   90.00
_cell.angle_beta   90.00
_cell.angle_gamma   90.00
#
_symmetry.space_group_name_H-M   'P 1'
#
loop_
_entity.id
_entity.type
_entity.pdbx_description
1 polymer ?
#
loop_
_entity_poly.entity_id
_entity_poly.type
_entity_poly.pdbx_seq_one_letter_code
_entity_poly.pdbx_strand_id
1 'polypeptide(L)'
;MMLRVLLVAILALAHGYVAPLGFARSSSPALRRRALAPLAQQPSTDDVKAAETNAEAEDGSGGLRQLLGLKGASAGDEKAFLNWKIRLQLTKPATWVPLIWGVACGAAASGNFHALWNLFGDAPTTDSVGVVATDAVKAFCAMVLAGPFMCGFTQTINDWFDRELDAINEPYRPIPSGAISELEVYSQIAFLLVGSIVVALQLDGWAGNDWPVITAIAAFGSFVAYIYSAPPLKLKANGWTGTYALGSSYIALPWWCGHAMFNAGSISAPEVVLTILYSIAGLGIAIVNDFKSIEGDRALGMNSLPVAFGIDTAKWICVASIDVTQLGVAAYLWAIGETWYAAVLAGLVLPQMFSQISFLQDPVNNDVKYQAAAQPFLVFGILTTALAVGHHTF
;
A
#
# COMPACT_ATOMS: atom_id res chain seq x y z
N MET A 1 20.04 13.07 -18.74
CA MET A 1 19.49 13.96 -17.71
C MET A 1 18.63 13.19 -16.70
N MET A 2 17.69 12.36 -17.14
CA MET A 2 16.82 11.52 -16.27
C MET A 2 17.60 10.64 -15.27
N LEU A 3 18.70 10.00 -15.69
CA LEU A 3 19.54 9.18 -14.82
C LEU A 3 20.12 9.97 -13.63
N ARG A 4 20.47 11.26 -13.84
CA ARG A 4 20.94 12.14 -12.75
C ARG A 4 19.82 12.49 -11.76
N VAL A 5 18.59 12.69 -12.24
CA VAL A 5 17.42 12.96 -11.38
C VAL A 5 17.05 11.70 -10.60
N LEU A 6 17.07 10.53 -11.25
CA LEU A 6 16.82 9.24 -10.60
C LEU A 6 17.89 8.94 -9.53
N LEU A 7 19.18 9.19 -9.85
CA LEU A 7 20.30 9.01 -8.91
C LEU A 7 20.21 9.96 -7.72
N VAL A 8 19.82 11.22 -7.94
CA VAL A 8 19.61 12.22 -6.87
C VAL A 8 18.40 11.86 -6.03
N ALA A 9 17.31 11.38 -6.63
CA ALA A 9 16.14 10.90 -5.90
C ALA A 9 16.45 9.64 -5.06
N ILE A 10 17.20 8.69 -5.62
CA ILE A 10 17.68 7.49 -4.90
C ILE A 10 18.60 7.88 -3.74
N LEU A 11 19.55 8.80 -3.95
CA LEU A 11 20.45 9.26 -2.91
C LEU A 11 19.74 10.10 -1.85
N ALA A 12 18.78 10.94 -2.23
CA ALA A 12 17.98 11.73 -1.28
C ALA A 12 17.10 10.84 -0.41
N LEU A 13 16.49 9.79 -0.98
CA LEU A 13 15.68 8.82 -0.23
C LEU A 13 16.55 7.88 0.61
N ALA A 14 17.73 7.49 0.14
CA ALA A 14 18.68 6.70 0.92
C ALA A 14 19.22 7.47 2.14
N HIS A 15 19.31 8.80 2.09
CA HIS A 15 19.76 9.65 3.20
C HIS A 15 18.65 10.25 4.05
N GLY A 16 17.41 10.38 3.53
CA GLY A 16 16.32 11.07 4.18
C GLY A 16 15.21 10.18 4.75
N TYR A 17 15.10 8.93 4.34
CA TYR A 17 14.05 8.01 4.76
C TYR A 17 14.54 6.86 5.67
N VAL A 18 15.65 7.05 6.36
CA VAL A 18 15.98 6.24 7.54
C VAL A 18 15.46 6.95 8.80
N ALA A 19 14.27 7.53 8.73
CA ALA A 19 13.43 7.54 9.91
C ALA A 19 12.75 6.16 9.95
N PRO A 20 12.94 5.34 10.97
CA PRO A 20 12.21 4.11 11.07
C PRO A 20 10.73 4.50 11.08
N LEU A 21 9.97 4.05 10.09
CA LEU A 21 8.56 3.78 10.31
C LEU A 21 8.59 2.75 11.45
N GLY A 22 8.66 3.27 12.66
CA GLY A 22 8.72 2.49 13.88
C GLY A 22 7.38 1.82 14.04
N PHE A 23 7.23 0.67 13.41
CA PHE A 23 6.35 -0.34 13.94
C PHE A 23 6.91 -0.65 15.32
N ALA A 24 6.33 -0.01 16.33
CA ALA A 24 6.74 -0.18 17.71
C ALA A 24 6.70 -1.67 18.00
N ARG A 25 7.87 -2.25 18.27
CA ARG A 25 7.96 -3.52 18.95
C ARG A 25 7.15 -3.41 20.22
N SER A 26 5.91 -3.90 20.21
CA SER A 26 5.25 -4.35 21.42
C SER A 26 5.85 -5.70 21.80
N SER A 27 7.14 -5.71 22.07
CA SER A 27 7.83 -6.83 22.68
C SER A 27 8.15 -6.49 24.12
N SER A 28 7.11 -6.22 24.90
CA SER A 28 7.24 -6.38 26.34
C SER A 28 7.24 -7.89 26.63
N PRO A 29 8.26 -8.44 27.32
CA PRO A 29 8.28 -9.85 27.75
C PRO A 29 7.04 -10.25 28.57
N ALA A 30 6.33 -9.28 29.13
CA ALA A 30 5.08 -9.46 29.87
C ALA A 30 3.90 -9.89 28.97
N LEU A 31 3.83 -9.47 27.70
CA LEU A 31 2.78 -9.90 26.79
C LEU A 31 3.02 -11.32 26.23
N ARG A 32 4.28 -11.73 26.05
CA ARG A 32 4.60 -13.12 25.67
C ARG A 32 4.21 -14.14 26.75
N ARG A 33 4.21 -13.76 28.03
CA ARG A 33 3.76 -14.64 29.13
C ARG A 33 2.24 -14.69 29.30
N ARG A 34 1.49 -13.70 28.78
CA ARG A 34 0.03 -13.68 28.89
C ARG A 34 -0.67 -14.61 27.90
N ALA A 35 -0.07 -14.88 26.74
CA ALA A 35 -0.64 -15.79 25.73
C ALA A 35 -0.62 -17.27 26.15
N LEU A 36 0.10 -17.61 27.21
CA LEU A 36 0.27 -18.99 27.71
C LEU A 36 -0.31 -19.22 29.10
N ALA A 37 -1.04 -18.26 29.69
CA ALA A 37 -1.70 -18.44 31.01
C ALA A 37 -3.13 -18.94 30.81
N PRO A 38 -3.59 -19.92 31.65
CA PRO A 38 -4.98 -20.36 31.62
C PRO A 38 -5.92 -19.21 31.97
N LEU A 39 -7.10 -19.21 31.37
CA LEU A 39 -8.23 -18.29 31.54
C LEU A 39 -8.67 -18.09 33.01
N ALA A 40 -7.87 -17.48 33.84
CA ALA A 40 -8.24 -17.08 35.17
C ALA A 40 -7.64 -15.72 35.51
N GLN A 41 -8.55 -14.75 35.68
CA GLN A 41 -8.37 -13.35 36.10
C GLN A 41 -8.07 -12.34 34.97
N GLN A 42 -9.13 -11.70 34.54
CA GLN A 42 -9.04 -10.40 33.85
C GLN A 42 -8.45 -9.35 34.81
N PRO A 43 -7.48 -8.53 34.39
CA PRO A 43 -6.99 -7.44 35.21
C PRO A 43 -8.13 -6.44 35.47
N SER A 44 -8.09 -5.81 36.65
CA SER A 44 -9.05 -4.76 36.98
C SER A 44 -8.91 -3.57 36.05
N THR A 45 -10.00 -2.84 35.86
CA THR A 45 -10.02 -1.59 35.05
C THR A 45 -8.99 -0.56 35.50
N ASP A 46 -8.55 -0.63 36.76
CA ASP A 46 -7.56 0.27 37.34
C ASP A 46 -6.13 -0.09 36.97
N ASP A 47 -5.82 -1.39 36.79
CA ASP A 47 -4.50 -1.86 36.34
C ASP A 47 -4.27 -1.51 34.85
N VAL A 48 -5.33 -1.51 34.03
CA VAL A 48 -5.27 -1.10 32.63
C VAL A 48 -5.05 0.39 32.52
N LYS A 49 -5.76 1.21 33.32
CA LYS A 49 -5.59 2.68 33.33
C LYS A 49 -4.21 3.11 33.84
N ALA A 50 -3.66 2.42 34.83
CA ALA A 50 -2.31 2.75 35.33
C ALA A 50 -1.20 2.41 34.33
N ALA A 51 -1.38 1.37 33.49
CA ALA A 51 -0.46 1.04 32.40
C ALA A 51 -0.56 2.02 31.23
N GLU A 52 -1.76 2.56 30.94
CA GLU A 52 -1.99 3.57 29.90
C GLU A 52 -1.40 4.93 30.28
N THR A 53 -1.58 5.39 31.52
CA THR A 53 -1.05 6.69 31.99
C THR A 53 0.48 6.74 31.99
N ASN A 54 1.15 5.64 32.25
CA ASN A 54 2.62 5.59 32.20
C ASN A 54 3.19 5.50 30.77
N ALA A 55 2.42 5.02 29.80
CA ALA A 55 2.82 4.97 28.39
C ALA A 55 2.63 6.33 27.67
N GLU A 56 1.72 7.18 28.16
CA GLU A 56 1.44 8.50 27.56
C GLU A 56 2.45 9.59 27.96
N ALA A 57 3.20 9.40 29.04
CA ALA A 57 4.13 10.40 29.56
C ALA A 57 5.46 10.51 28.79
N GLU A 58 5.79 9.59 27.88
CA GLU A 58 7.13 9.50 27.28
C GLU A 58 7.23 9.88 25.79
N ASP A 59 6.12 10.12 25.04
CA ASP A 59 6.25 10.36 23.59
C ASP A 59 5.32 11.46 23.04
N GLY A 60 5.89 12.64 22.77
CA GLY A 60 5.21 13.73 22.03
C GLY A 60 4.79 13.40 20.59
N SER A 61 5.08 12.19 20.08
CA SER A 61 4.73 11.70 18.74
C SER A 61 3.34 11.04 18.68
N GLY A 62 2.63 10.89 19.81
CA GLY A 62 1.36 10.16 19.91
C GLY A 62 0.28 10.62 18.94
N GLY A 63 0.18 11.93 18.69
CA GLY A 63 -0.81 12.50 17.77
C GLY A 63 -0.59 12.14 16.30
N LEU A 64 0.66 12.09 15.84
CA LEU A 64 0.98 11.73 14.45
C LEU A 64 0.79 10.23 14.21
N ARG A 65 1.18 9.39 15.16
CA ARG A 65 0.96 7.94 15.09
C ARG A 65 -0.52 7.59 15.05
N GLN A 66 -1.34 8.27 15.85
CA GLN A 66 -2.79 8.11 15.83
C GLN A 66 -3.38 8.51 14.47
N LEU A 67 -2.93 9.64 13.91
CA LEU A 67 -3.37 10.12 12.59
C LEU A 67 -3.01 9.15 11.46
N LEU A 68 -1.86 8.50 11.55
CA LEU A 68 -1.40 7.51 10.58
C LEU A 68 -2.04 6.12 10.77
N GLY A 69 -2.93 5.94 11.75
CA GLY A 69 -3.56 4.65 12.04
C GLY A 69 -2.66 3.65 12.76
N LEU A 70 -1.54 4.12 13.32
CA LEU A 70 -0.55 3.29 14.04
C LEU A 70 -0.84 3.19 15.54
N LYS A 71 -1.77 3.98 16.06
CA LYS A 71 -2.19 4.01 17.47
C LYS A 71 -3.69 4.25 17.56
N GLY A 72 -4.37 3.55 18.43
CA GLY A 72 -5.82 3.69 18.64
C GLY A 72 -6.24 5.07 19.18
N ALA A 73 -7.51 5.42 18.98
CA ALA A 73 -8.14 6.58 19.61
C ALA A 73 -8.62 6.18 21.02
N SER A 74 -8.38 7.03 22.02
CA SER A 74 -8.95 6.83 23.35
C SER A 74 -10.42 7.28 23.39
N ALA A 75 -11.30 6.45 23.95
CA ALA A 75 -12.71 6.74 24.14
C ALA A 75 -12.89 7.77 25.28
N GLY A 76 -12.77 9.02 25.01
CA GLY A 76 -12.92 10.05 26.06
C GLY A 76 -12.57 11.46 25.66
N ASP A 77 -11.96 11.65 24.50
CA ASP A 77 -11.53 12.96 24.05
C ASP A 77 -12.66 13.71 23.32
N GLU A 78 -12.90 14.92 23.76
CA GLU A 78 -14.05 15.72 23.44
C GLU A 78 -14.23 16.11 21.96
N LYS A 79 -15.43 15.78 21.47
CA LYS A 79 -16.27 16.54 20.50
C LYS A 79 -15.75 16.86 19.09
N ALA A 80 -16.69 16.90 18.17
CA ALA A 80 -16.70 17.31 16.75
C ALA A 80 -15.36 17.47 15.97
N PHE A 81 -14.34 18.09 16.57
CA PHE A 81 -13.01 18.21 15.99
C PHE A 81 -12.22 16.88 16.00
N LEU A 82 -12.53 15.98 16.93
CA LEU A 82 -11.91 14.64 17.00
C LEU A 82 -12.53 13.65 16.00
N ASN A 83 -13.80 13.81 15.64
CA ASN A 83 -14.47 12.89 14.70
C ASN A 83 -13.76 12.83 13.34
N TRP A 84 -13.21 13.93 12.83
CA TRP A 84 -12.47 13.89 11.57
C TRP A 84 -11.15 13.13 11.68
N LYS A 85 -10.46 13.24 12.84
CA LYS A 85 -9.20 12.49 13.09
C LYS A 85 -9.47 10.99 13.14
N ILE A 86 -10.53 10.57 13.84
CA ILE A 86 -10.97 9.17 13.92
C ILE A 86 -11.34 8.65 12.52
N ARG A 87 -12.09 9.45 11.75
CA ARG A 87 -12.45 9.10 10.37
C ARG A 87 -11.22 8.98 9.47
N LEU A 88 -10.27 9.91 9.60
CA LEU A 88 -9.01 9.84 8.87
C LEU A 88 -8.17 8.63 9.31
N GLN A 89 -8.15 8.31 10.60
CA GLN A 89 -7.45 7.14 11.14
C GLN A 89 -7.98 5.83 10.54
N LEU A 90 -9.30 5.68 10.35
CA LEU A 90 -9.91 4.52 9.71
C LEU A 90 -9.46 4.34 8.25
N THR A 91 -9.12 5.43 7.56
CA THR A 91 -8.60 5.36 6.18
C THR A 91 -7.14 4.95 6.09
N LYS A 92 -6.43 4.88 7.23
CA LYS A 92 -5.00 4.50 7.36
C LYS A 92 -4.10 5.20 6.34
N PRO A 93 -3.85 6.53 6.46
CA PRO A 93 -3.13 7.32 5.45
C PRO A 93 -1.77 6.78 5.04
N ALA A 94 -1.06 6.06 5.92
CA ALA A 94 0.21 5.42 5.58
C ALA A 94 0.07 4.41 4.43
N THR A 95 -1.12 3.79 4.27
CA THR A 95 -1.39 2.81 3.22
C THR A 95 -1.73 3.45 1.87
N TRP A 96 -1.94 4.77 1.79
CA TRP A 96 -2.20 5.48 0.53
C TRP A 96 -0.96 5.60 -0.35
N VAL A 97 0.23 5.67 0.28
CA VAL A 97 1.51 5.96 -0.40
C VAL A 97 1.78 5.01 -1.57
N PRO A 98 1.66 3.69 -1.43
CA PRO A 98 1.88 2.78 -2.56
C PRO A 98 0.88 2.99 -3.72
N LEU A 99 -0.38 3.32 -3.43
CA LEU A 99 -1.38 3.57 -4.46
C LEU A 99 -1.12 4.88 -5.20
N ILE A 100 -0.76 5.94 -4.47
CA ILE A 100 -0.33 7.22 -5.05
C ILE A 100 0.87 6.99 -5.98
N TRP A 101 1.83 6.18 -5.54
CA TRP A 101 2.97 5.79 -6.36
C TRP A 101 2.57 4.99 -7.60
N GLY A 102 1.63 4.06 -7.46
CA GLY A 102 1.07 3.29 -8.58
C GLY A 102 0.44 4.19 -9.65
N VAL A 103 -0.31 5.22 -9.24
CA VAL A 103 -0.87 6.23 -10.15
C VAL A 103 0.25 6.99 -10.88
N ALA A 104 1.30 7.41 -10.16
CA ALA A 104 2.44 8.08 -10.79
C ALA A 104 3.16 7.18 -11.82
N CYS A 105 3.32 5.90 -11.51
CA CYS A 105 3.86 4.92 -12.44
C CYS A 105 2.97 4.75 -13.66
N GLY A 106 1.65 4.66 -13.49
CA GLY A 106 0.71 4.58 -14.61
C GLY A 106 0.73 5.82 -15.50
N ALA A 107 0.78 7.01 -14.92
CA ALA A 107 0.94 8.26 -15.65
C ALA A 107 2.24 8.27 -16.46
N ALA A 108 3.36 7.84 -15.87
CA ALA A 108 4.64 7.74 -16.57
C ALA A 108 4.61 6.72 -17.70
N ALA A 109 3.93 5.58 -17.50
CA ALA A 109 3.80 4.52 -18.49
C ALA A 109 2.92 4.91 -19.71
N SER A 110 2.07 5.92 -19.56
CA SER A 110 1.24 6.41 -20.68
C SER A 110 2.06 7.03 -21.82
N GLY A 111 3.29 7.48 -21.55
CA GLY A 111 4.12 8.24 -22.47
C GLY A 111 3.64 9.68 -22.74
N ASN A 112 2.44 10.02 -22.29
CA ASN A 112 1.79 11.33 -22.55
C ASN A 112 1.81 12.27 -21.34
N PHE A 113 2.37 11.83 -20.20
CA PHE A 113 2.46 12.63 -18.99
C PHE A 113 3.65 13.59 -19.05
N HIS A 114 3.37 14.89 -18.95
CA HIS A 114 4.40 15.93 -18.93
C HIS A 114 4.75 16.28 -17.49
N ALA A 115 5.96 15.93 -17.08
CA ALA A 115 6.48 16.21 -15.76
C ALA A 115 7.41 17.41 -15.72
N LEU A 116 7.84 17.81 -14.52
CA LEU A 116 8.71 18.99 -14.34
C LEU A 116 10.01 18.94 -15.16
N TRP A 117 10.56 17.76 -15.44
CA TRP A 117 11.77 17.65 -16.29
C TRP A 117 11.55 18.03 -17.75
N ASN A 118 10.30 18.01 -18.24
CA ASN A 118 9.96 18.51 -19.58
C ASN A 118 10.18 20.02 -19.70
N LEU A 119 10.24 20.75 -18.56
CA LEU A 119 10.55 22.18 -18.53
C LEU A 119 12.05 22.48 -18.65
N PHE A 120 12.93 21.48 -18.54
CA PHE A 120 14.38 21.64 -18.54
C PHE A 120 15.05 21.28 -19.88
N GLY A 121 14.24 20.97 -20.91
CA GLY A 121 14.71 20.71 -22.27
C GLY A 121 14.99 22.01 -23.05
N ASP A 122 14.19 22.27 -24.04
CA ASP A 122 14.18 23.55 -24.76
C ASP A 122 13.54 24.64 -23.90
N ALA A 123 13.86 25.91 -24.15
CA ALA A 123 13.38 27.03 -23.34
C ALA A 123 11.86 26.94 -23.09
N PRO A 124 11.41 26.87 -21.82
CA PRO A 124 10.01 26.65 -21.52
C PRO A 124 9.15 27.81 -22.03
N THR A 125 8.13 27.47 -22.81
CA THR A 125 7.10 28.40 -23.23
C THR A 125 5.98 28.45 -22.18
N THR A 126 5.15 29.52 -22.23
CA THR A 126 3.97 29.60 -21.37
C THR A 126 3.05 28.38 -21.54
N ASP A 127 2.95 27.88 -22.77
CA ASP A 127 2.13 26.70 -23.11
C ASP A 127 2.69 25.43 -22.47
N SER A 128 4.02 25.22 -22.47
CA SER A 128 4.65 24.05 -21.85
C SER A 128 4.47 24.05 -20.31
N VAL A 129 4.50 25.23 -19.67
CA VAL A 129 4.21 25.35 -18.23
C VAL A 129 2.75 25.02 -17.95
N GLY A 130 1.83 25.49 -18.79
CA GLY A 130 0.40 25.20 -18.68
C GLY A 130 0.08 23.71 -18.79
N VAL A 131 0.69 23.01 -19.73
CA VAL A 131 0.52 21.56 -19.93
C VAL A 131 1.05 20.79 -18.72
N VAL A 132 2.28 21.07 -18.27
CA VAL A 132 2.87 20.40 -17.09
C VAL A 132 2.02 20.64 -15.84
N ALA A 133 1.52 21.86 -15.63
CA ALA A 133 0.66 22.17 -14.49
C ALA A 133 -0.68 21.41 -14.56
N THR A 134 -1.29 21.34 -15.74
CA THR A 134 -2.54 20.60 -15.96
C THR A 134 -2.34 19.10 -15.70
N ASP A 135 -1.28 18.51 -16.21
CA ASP A 135 -0.97 17.09 -16.02
C ASP A 135 -0.66 16.78 -14.55
N ALA A 136 0.05 17.68 -13.86
CA ALA A 136 0.29 17.53 -12.42
C ALA A 136 -1.02 17.53 -11.62
N VAL A 137 -1.98 18.41 -11.95
CA VAL A 137 -3.30 18.45 -11.30
C VAL A 137 -4.12 17.20 -11.64
N LYS A 138 -4.11 16.73 -12.88
CA LYS A 138 -4.75 15.48 -13.29
C LYS A 138 -4.21 14.30 -12.49
N ALA A 139 -2.89 14.16 -12.45
CA ALA A 139 -2.23 13.10 -11.67
C ALA A 139 -2.58 13.19 -10.18
N PHE A 140 -2.55 14.39 -9.60
CA PHE A 140 -2.93 14.62 -8.21
C PHE A 140 -4.37 14.20 -7.92
N CYS A 141 -5.33 14.55 -8.77
CA CYS A 141 -6.72 14.15 -8.62
C CYS A 141 -6.89 12.62 -8.71
N ALA A 142 -6.18 11.95 -9.62
CA ALA A 142 -6.15 10.48 -9.68
C ALA A 142 -5.51 9.85 -8.44
N MET A 143 -4.46 10.47 -7.87
CA MET A 143 -3.86 10.05 -6.61
C MET A 143 -4.83 10.22 -5.42
N VAL A 144 -5.64 11.28 -5.41
CA VAL A 144 -6.71 11.48 -4.42
C VAL A 144 -7.78 10.41 -4.54
N LEU A 145 -8.16 10.03 -5.77
CA LEU A 145 -9.06 8.90 -5.99
C LEU A 145 -8.47 7.59 -5.42
N ALA A 146 -7.25 7.25 -5.81
CA ALA A 146 -6.63 5.97 -5.44
C ALA A 146 -6.32 5.87 -3.93
N GLY A 147 -5.76 6.91 -3.33
CA GLY A 147 -5.36 6.95 -1.92
C GLY A 147 -6.54 7.24 -0.97
N PRO A 148 -6.88 8.51 -0.72
CA PRO A 148 -7.91 8.89 0.25
C PRO A 148 -9.25 8.20 0.04
N PHE A 149 -9.73 8.10 -1.19
CA PHE A 149 -11.05 7.56 -1.47
C PHE A 149 -11.03 6.02 -1.52
N MET A 150 -10.35 5.42 -2.50
CA MET A 150 -10.40 3.98 -2.73
C MET A 150 -9.71 3.18 -1.64
N CYS A 151 -8.48 3.57 -1.26
CA CYS A 151 -7.79 2.92 -0.14
C CYS A 151 -8.52 3.19 1.18
N GLY A 152 -9.00 4.43 1.40
CA GLY A 152 -9.81 4.78 2.56
C GLY A 152 -11.07 3.92 2.68
N PHE A 153 -11.78 3.71 1.57
CA PHE A 153 -12.91 2.76 1.51
C PHE A 153 -12.49 1.35 1.89
N THR A 154 -11.42 0.84 1.27
CA THR A 154 -10.91 -0.50 1.50
C THR A 154 -10.52 -0.72 2.96
N GLN A 155 -9.83 0.24 3.58
CA GLN A 155 -9.41 0.15 4.97
C GLN A 155 -10.60 0.23 5.93
N THR A 156 -11.55 1.14 5.68
CA THR A 156 -12.74 1.28 6.53
C THR A 156 -13.61 0.02 6.50
N ILE A 157 -13.84 -0.57 5.31
CA ILE A 157 -14.63 -1.78 5.18
C ILE A 157 -13.91 -3.00 5.77
N ASN A 158 -12.57 -3.03 5.67
CA ASN A 158 -11.77 -4.07 6.29
C ASN A 158 -11.90 -4.04 7.82
N ASP A 159 -11.73 -2.87 8.46
CA ASP A 159 -11.86 -2.72 9.90
C ASP A 159 -13.30 -3.01 10.38
N TRP A 160 -14.30 -2.72 9.55
CA TRP A 160 -15.68 -3.07 9.86
C TRP A 160 -15.91 -4.59 9.94
N PHE A 161 -15.41 -5.34 8.97
CA PHE A 161 -15.54 -6.80 8.96
C PHE A 161 -14.64 -7.50 9.97
N ASP A 162 -13.58 -6.85 10.42
CA ASP A 162 -12.65 -7.37 11.42
C ASP A 162 -12.96 -6.92 12.85
N ARG A 163 -13.99 -6.10 13.08
CA ARG A 163 -14.29 -5.47 14.38
C ARG A 163 -14.36 -6.45 15.57
N GLU A 164 -14.87 -7.66 15.36
CA GLU A 164 -14.95 -8.69 16.41
C GLU A 164 -13.57 -9.28 16.71
N LEU A 165 -12.76 -9.46 15.68
CA LEU A 165 -11.39 -9.91 15.79
C LEU A 165 -10.50 -8.84 16.42
N ASP A 166 -10.64 -7.61 15.97
CA ASP A 166 -9.90 -6.46 16.49
C ASP A 166 -10.28 -6.16 17.95
N ALA A 167 -11.51 -6.46 18.40
CA ALA A 167 -11.90 -6.34 19.79
C ALA A 167 -11.06 -7.25 20.73
N ILE A 168 -10.54 -8.34 20.22
CA ILE A 168 -9.67 -9.27 20.96
C ILE A 168 -8.20 -8.85 20.84
N ASN A 169 -7.73 -8.56 19.62
CA ASN A 169 -6.31 -8.36 19.33
C ASN A 169 -5.86 -6.90 19.49
N GLU A 170 -6.72 -5.95 19.11
CA GLU A 170 -6.42 -4.52 19.06
C GLU A 170 -7.64 -3.70 19.56
N PRO A 171 -8.06 -3.88 20.81
CA PRO A 171 -9.29 -3.27 21.38
C PRO A 171 -9.25 -1.74 21.39
N TYR A 172 -8.08 -1.14 21.19
CA TYR A 172 -7.86 0.30 21.10
C TYR A 172 -8.20 0.89 19.71
N ARG A 173 -8.47 0.07 18.68
CA ARG A 173 -8.90 0.59 17.37
C ARG A 173 -10.24 1.32 17.46
N PRO A 174 -10.50 2.31 16.56
CA PRO A 174 -11.69 3.17 16.66
C PRO A 174 -13.02 2.42 16.74
N ILE A 175 -13.21 1.35 15.98
CA ILE A 175 -14.47 0.61 15.97
C ILE A 175 -14.64 -0.23 17.24
N PRO A 176 -13.71 -1.11 17.62
CA PRO A 176 -13.82 -1.90 18.85
C PRO A 176 -13.89 -1.06 20.12
N SER A 177 -13.16 0.05 20.19
CA SER A 177 -13.16 0.94 21.36
C SER A 177 -14.44 1.75 21.53
N GLY A 178 -15.35 1.74 20.53
CA GLY A 178 -16.55 2.58 20.54
C GLY A 178 -16.29 4.07 20.29
N ALA A 179 -15.07 4.44 19.84
CA ALA A 179 -14.73 5.82 19.52
C ALA A 179 -15.48 6.37 18.30
N ILE A 180 -16.08 5.50 17.50
CA ILE A 180 -16.96 5.82 16.37
C ILE A 180 -18.18 4.91 16.40
N SER A 181 -19.36 5.46 16.14
CA SER A 181 -20.60 4.69 16.10
C SER A 181 -20.76 3.91 14.77
N GLU A 182 -21.56 2.83 14.80
CA GLU A 182 -21.85 2.05 13.59
C GLU A 182 -22.40 2.91 12.45
N LEU A 183 -23.33 3.83 12.75
CA LEU A 183 -23.94 4.72 11.75
C LEU A 183 -22.86 5.63 11.11
N GLU A 184 -21.91 6.09 11.89
CA GLU A 184 -20.79 6.91 11.37
C GLU A 184 -19.86 6.08 10.49
N VAL A 185 -19.58 4.81 10.84
CA VAL A 185 -18.80 3.90 9.99
C VAL A 185 -19.52 3.65 8.67
N TYR A 186 -20.83 3.32 8.70
CA TYR A 186 -21.61 3.16 7.47
C TYR A 186 -21.67 4.43 6.62
N SER A 187 -21.83 5.59 7.27
CA SER A 187 -21.82 6.88 6.57
C SER A 187 -20.48 7.15 5.89
N GLN A 188 -19.37 6.77 6.52
CA GLN A 188 -18.03 6.89 5.95
C GLN A 188 -17.82 5.92 4.77
N ILE A 189 -18.23 4.65 4.91
CA ILE A 189 -18.18 3.67 3.83
C ILE A 189 -18.96 4.17 2.61
N ALA A 190 -20.20 4.63 2.83
CA ALA A 190 -21.06 5.16 1.76
C ALA A 190 -20.44 6.43 1.12
N PHE A 191 -19.94 7.36 1.91
CA PHE A 191 -19.29 8.58 1.42
C PHE A 191 -18.07 8.27 0.57
N LEU A 192 -17.20 7.37 1.03
CA LEU A 192 -15.98 6.99 0.31
C LEU A 192 -16.31 6.23 -0.98
N LEU A 193 -17.28 5.31 -0.95
CA LEU A 193 -17.70 4.56 -2.13
C LEU A 193 -18.34 5.47 -3.19
N VAL A 194 -19.36 6.22 -2.80
CA VAL A 194 -20.08 7.12 -3.73
C VAL A 194 -19.13 8.21 -4.22
N GLY A 195 -18.32 8.79 -3.33
CA GLY A 195 -17.31 9.77 -3.65
C GLY A 195 -16.29 9.24 -4.64
N SER A 196 -15.81 7.98 -4.47
CA SER A 196 -14.91 7.34 -5.42
C SER A 196 -15.52 7.27 -6.83
N ILE A 197 -16.76 6.83 -6.94
CA ILE A 197 -17.44 6.70 -8.24
C ILE A 197 -17.67 8.09 -8.88
N VAL A 198 -18.10 9.07 -8.09
CA VAL A 198 -18.30 10.44 -8.59
C VAL A 198 -16.99 11.05 -9.06
N VAL A 199 -15.91 10.95 -8.28
CA VAL A 199 -14.59 11.45 -8.67
C VAL A 199 -14.09 10.72 -9.92
N ALA A 200 -14.22 9.39 -9.98
CA ALA A 200 -13.80 8.61 -11.14
C ALA A 200 -14.53 9.02 -12.43
N LEU A 201 -15.84 9.26 -12.37
CA LEU A 201 -16.63 9.78 -13.51
C LEU A 201 -16.14 11.16 -13.98
N GLN A 202 -15.79 12.05 -13.04
CA GLN A 202 -15.24 13.36 -13.39
C GLN A 202 -13.86 13.22 -14.06
N LEU A 203 -13.04 12.29 -13.56
CA LEU A 203 -11.72 12.03 -14.14
C LEU A 203 -11.83 11.40 -15.55
N ASP A 204 -12.77 10.48 -15.78
CA ASP A 204 -13.03 9.95 -17.12
C ASP A 204 -13.40 11.07 -18.11
N GLY A 205 -14.31 11.98 -17.71
CA GLY A 205 -14.67 13.13 -18.52
C GLY A 205 -13.49 14.07 -18.78
N TRP A 206 -12.63 14.28 -17.78
CA TRP A 206 -11.45 15.15 -17.92
C TRP A 206 -10.33 14.50 -18.74
N ALA A 207 -10.19 13.18 -18.65
CA ALA A 207 -9.25 12.42 -19.47
C ALA A 207 -9.68 12.34 -20.95
N GLY A 208 -10.98 12.55 -21.24
CA GLY A 208 -11.55 12.37 -22.57
C GLY A 208 -11.70 10.91 -22.95
N ASN A 209 -11.96 10.03 -21.97
CA ASN A 209 -12.14 8.61 -22.22
C ASN A 209 -13.44 8.36 -22.98
N ASP A 210 -13.41 7.56 -24.05
CA ASP A 210 -14.59 7.20 -24.84
C ASP A 210 -15.62 6.39 -24.05
N TRP A 211 -15.14 5.62 -23.06
CA TRP A 211 -15.96 4.91 -22.08
C TRP A 211 -15.36 5.08 -20.68
N PRO A 212 -16.13 4.93 -19.59
CA PRO A 212 -15.69 5.29 -18.25
C PRO A 212 -14.73 4.25 -17.65
N VAL A 213 -13.49 4.17 -18.15
CA VAL A 213 -12.44 3.22 -17.75
C VAL A 213 -12.04 3.41 -16.28
N ILE A 214 -11.80 4.65 -15.85
CA ILE A 214 -11.39 4.96 -14.48
C ILE A 214 -12.51 4.58 -13.51
N THR A 215 -13.77 4.86 -13.89
CA THR A 215 -14.94 4.45 -13.13
C THR A 215 -15.07 2.94 -13.05
N ALA A 216 -14.83 2.23 -14.15
CA ALA A 216 -14.84 0.76 -14.17
C ALA A 216 -13.75 0.16 -13.25
N ILE A 217 -12.55 0.74 -13.26
CA ILE A 217 -11.45 0.35 -12.36
C ILE A 217 -11.85 0.61 -10.90
N ALA A 218 -12.43 1.77 -10.59
CA ALA A 218 -12.89 2.10 -9.24
C ALA A 218 -14.02 1.16 -8.76
N ALA A 219 -14.99 0.86 -9.62
CA ALA A 219 -16.06 -0.07 -9.31
C ALA A 219 -15.54 -1.50 -9.08
N PHE A 220 -14.64 -1.97 -9.95
CA PHE A 220 -13.99 -3.27 -9.81
C PHE A 220 -13.15 -3.34 -8.52
N GLY A 221 -12.33 -2.31 -8.24
CA GLY A 221 -11.54 -2.23 -7.01
C GLY A 221 -12.41 -2.22 -5.75
N SER A 222 -13.55 -1.52 -5.79
CA SER A 222 -14.54 -1.53 -4.69
C SER A 222 -15.13 -2.92 -4.47
N PHE A 223 -15.45 -3.63 -5.55
CA PHE A 223 -15.92 -5.01 -5.49
C PHE A 223 -14.87 -5.94 -4.90
N VAL A 224 -13.61 -5.84 -5.36
CA VAL A 224 -12.49 -6.64 -4.82
C VAL A 224 -12.28 -6.34 -3.33
N ALA A 225 -12.32 -5.06 -2.91
CA ALA A 225 -12.20 -4.66 -1.51
C ALA A 225 -13.32 -5.28 -0.64
N TYR A 226 -14.54 -5.33 -1.17
CA TYR A 226 -15.66 -5.97 -0.48
C TYR A 226 -15.44 -7.47 -0.31
N ILE A 227 -15.22 -8.22 -1.39
CA ILE A 227 -15.05 -9.68 -1.33
C ILE A 227 -13.75 -10.11 -0.61
N TYR A 228 -12.76 -9.21 -0.53
CA TYR A 228 -11.54 -9.43 0.25
C TYR A 228 -11.86 -9.58 1.73
N SER A 229 -12.75 -8.76 2.27
CA SER A 229 -13.06 -8.70 3.70
C SER A 229 -14.36 -9.41 4.08
N ALA A 230 -15.37 -9.39 3.20
CA ALA A 230 -16.73 -9.83 3.47
C ALA A 230 -16.95 -11.33 3.22
N PRO A 231 -17.74 -12.02 4.07
CA PRO A 231 -18.29 -13.35 3.74
C PRO A 231 -19.21 -13.26 2.50
N PRO A 232 -19.40 -14.36 1.75
CA PRO A 232 -18.86 -15.70 2.00
C PRO A 232 -17.44 -15.90 1.47
N LEU A 233 -16.94 -15.02 0.57
CA LEU A 233 -15.65 -15.23 -0.09
C LEU A 233 -14.47 -14.95 0.84
N LYS A 234 -14.48 -13.81 1.54
CA LYS A 234 -13.43 -13.39 2.49
C LYS A 234 -12.01 -13.79 1.99
N LEU A 235 -11.60 -13.28 0.82
CA LEU A 235 -10.38 -13.72 0.12
C LEU A 235 -9.14 -13.72 1.02
N LYS A 236 -9.08 -12.80 1.98
CA LYS A 236 -7.98 -12.71 2.96
C LYS A 236 -7.81 -13.93 3.86
N ALA A 237 -8.85 -14.79 3.96
CA ALA A 237 -8.75 -16.04 4.71
C ALA A 237 -7.86 -17.09 4.04
N ASN A 238 -7.55 -16.93 2.75
CA ASN A 238 -6.67 -17.80 2.01
C ASN A 238 -5.41 -17.03 1.58
N GLY A 239 -4.24 -17.56 1.95
CA GLY A 239 -2.96 -16.91 1.73
C GLY A 239 -2.66 -16.55 0.27
N TRP A 240 -3.03 -17.40 -0.71
CA TRP A 240 -2.79 -17.11 -2.12
C TRP A 240 -3.74 -16.04 -2.68
N THR A 241 -5.04 -16.25 -2.51
CA THR A 241 -6.04 -15.32 -3.06
C THR A 241 -6.01 -13.98 -2.35
N GLY A 242 -5.81 -13.97 -1.03
CA GLY A 242 -5.71 -12.76 -0.24
C GLY A 242 -4.48 -11.93 -0.59
N THR A 243 -3.30 -12.52 -0.57
CA THR A 243 -2.06 -11.79 -0.87
C THR A 243 -1.99 -11.32 -2.33
N TYR A 244 -2.51 -12.11 -3.30
CA TYR A 244 -2.58 -11.68 -4.70
C TYR A 244 -3.60 -10.55 -4.90
N ALA A 245 -4.78 -10.63 -4.29
CA ALA A 245 -5.78 -9.55 -4.33
C ALA A 245 -5.22 -8.26 -3.73
N LEU A 246 -4.46 -8.36 -2.63
CA LEU A 246 -3.77 -7.23 -2.03
C LEU A 246 -2.71 -6.66 -2.99
N GLY A 247 -1.80 -7.49 -3.52
CA GLY A 247 -0.76 -7.07 -4.46
C GLY A 247 -1.32 -6.37 -5.70
N SER A 248 -2.37 -6.93 -6.32
CA SER A 248 -3.00 -6.34 -7.51
C SER A 248 -3.71 -5.03 -7.20
N SER A 249 -4.36 -4.92 -6.04
CA SER A 249 -5.03 -3.68 -5.62
C SER A 249 -4.04 -2.55 -5.33
N TYR A 250 -2.84 -2.86 -4.87
CA TYR A 250 -1.80 -1.86 -4.60
C TYR A 250 -0.96 -1.49 -5.82
N ILE A 251 -0.91 -2.34 -6.86
CA ILE A 251 -0.05 -2.15 -8.03
C ILE A 251 -0.86 -1.97 -9.30
N ALA A 252 -1.62 -2.99 -9.73
CA ALA A 252 -2.25 -2.97 -11.04
C ALA A 252 -3.36 -1.91 -11.15
N LEU A 253 -4.29 -1.85 -10.19
CA LEU A 253 -5.43 -0.93 -10.28
C LEU A 253 -5.02 0.55 -10.27
N PRO A 254 -4.14 1.03 -9.36
CA PRO A 254 -3.70 2.41 -9.39
C PRO A 254 -2.84 2.74 -10.62
N TRP A 255 -2.03 1.79 -11.12
CA TRP A 255 -1.30 1.97 -12.37
C TRP A 255 -2.27 2.17 -13.55
N TRP A 256 -3.25 1.31 -13.70
CA TRP A 256 -4.24 1.45 -14.78
C TRP A 256 -5.05 2.76 -14.68
N CYS A 257 -5.37 3.19 -13.47
CA CYS A 257 -6.02 4.49 -13.23
C CYS A 257 -5.13 5.64 -13.72
N GLY A 258 -3.85 5.64 -13.33
CA GLY A 258 -2.89 6.66 -13.76
C GLY A 258 -2.66 6.67 -15.27
N HIS A 259 -2.56 5.50 -15.90
CA HIS A 259 -2.41 5.37 -17.34
C HIS A 259 -3.65 5.86 -18.09
N ALA A 260 -4.84 5.42 -17.69
CA ALA A 260 -6.10 5.81 -18.31
C ALA A 260 -6.36 7.33 -18.26
N MET A 261 -5.78 8.01 -17.27
CA MET A 261 -5.89 9.48 -17.16
C MET A 261 -5.19 10.24 -18.28
N PHE A 262 -4.17 9.63 -18.94
CA PHE A 262 -3.32 10.27 -19.93
C PHE A 262 -3.33 9.59 -21.30
N ASN A 263 -4.04 8.48 -21.46
CA ASN A 263 -4.06 7.71 -22.71
C ASN A 263 -5.48 7.40 -23.21
N ALA A 264 -6.41 8.35 -23.05
CA ALA A 264 -7.80 8.25 -23.52
C ALA A 264 -8.48 6.90 -23.19
N GLY A 265 -8.17 6.35 -22.02
CA GLY A 265 -8.75 5.09 -21.52
C GLY A 265 -8.21 3.82 -22.19
N SER A 266 -7.23 3.90 -23.06
CA SER A 266 -6.61 2.72 -23.65
C SER A 266 -5.50 2.19 -22.70
N ILE A 267 -5.47 0.86 -22.46
CA ILE A 267 -4.43 0.18 -21.70
C ILE A 267 -3.86 -0.90 -22.62
N SER A 268 -2.56 -0.88 -22.85
CA SER A 268 -1.92 -1.83 -23.74
C SER A 268 -1.83 -3.23 -23.16
N ALA A 269 -1.85 -4.28 -24.00
CA ALA A 269 -1.70 -5.65 -23.54
C ALA A 269 -0.36 -5.89 -22.79
N PRO A 270 0.79 -5.34 -23.22
CA PRO A 270 2.03 -5.44 -22.44
C PRO A 270 1.92 -4.84 -21.04
N GLU A 271 1.24 -3.71 -20.86
CA GLU A 271 1.04 -3.12 -19.53
C GLU A 271 0.19 -4.00 -18.62
N VAL A 272 -0.89 -4.57 -19.15
CA VAL A 272 -1.71 -5.53 -18.38
C VAL A 272 -0.87 -6.69 -17.91
N VAL A 273 -0.03 -7.27 -18.79
CA VAL A 273 0.85 -8.39 -18.42
C VAL A 273 1.88 -7.97 -17.37
N LEU A 274 2.56 -6.83 -17.56
CA LEU A 274 3.56 -6.33 -16.63
C LEU A 274 2.97 -6.04 -15.24
N THR A 275 1.80 -5.42 -15.19
CA THR A 275 1.14 -5.11 -13.91
C THR A 275 0.64 -6.36 -13.19
N ILE A 276 0.20 -7.38 -13.91
CA ILE A 276 -0.12 -8.72 -13.36
C ILE A 276 1.14 -9.36 -12.77
N LEU A 277 2.28 -9.31 -13.47
CA LEU A 277 3.55 -9.82 -12.97
C LEU A 277 4.00 -9.06 -11.72
N TYR A 278 3.94 -7.72 -11.72
CA TYR A 278 4.27 -6.95 -10.53
C TYR A 278 3.30 -7.17 -9.36
N SER A 279 2.06 -7.56 -9.63
CA SER A 279 1.13 -7.99 -8.57
C SER A 279 1.60 -9.29 -7.89
N ILE A 280 2.32 -10.16 -8.63
CA ILE A 280 3.00 -11.33 -8.05
C ILE A 280 4.19 -10.89 -7.16
N ALA A 281 4.97 -9.90 -7.58
CA ALA A 281 5.99 -9.32 -6.71
C ALA A 281 5.39 -8.66 -5.46
N GLY A 282 4.25 -7.99 -5.61
CA GLY A 282 3.46 -7.44 -4.49
C GLY A 282 2.98 -8.51 -3.51
N LEU A 283 2.66 -9.71 -3.99
CA LEU A 283 2.40 -10.88 -3.15
C LEU A 283 3.62 -11.18 -2.25
N GLY A 284 4.83 -11.14 -2.78
CA GLY A 284 6.05 -11.34 -1.98
C GLY A 284 6.14 -10.35 -0.80
N ILE A 285 5.84 -9.07 -1.02
CA ILE A 285 5.82 -8.06 0.06
C ILE A 285 4.70 -8.35 1.07
N ALA A 286 3.52 -8.77 0.61
CA ALA A 286 2.43 -9.13 1.50
C ALA A 286 2.79 -10.29 2.42
N ILE A 287 3.49 -11.33 1.90
CA ILE A 287 3.97 -12.48 2.68
C ILE A 287 4.91 -12.04 3.80
N VAL A 288 5.75 -11.01 3.60
CA VAL A 288 6.64 -10.51 4.66
C VAL A 288 5.84 -10.10 5.91
N ASN A 289 4.66 -9.51 5.71
CA ASN A 289 3.80 -9.11 6.83
C ASN A 289 3.22 -10.29 7.61
N ASP A 290 3.08 -11.44 6.97
CA ASP A 290 2.50 -12.64 7.60
C ASP A 290 3.45 -13.31 8.59
N PHE A 291 4.78 -13.11 8.48
CA PHE A 291 5.75 -13.75 9.39
C PHE A 291 5.61 -13.30 10.85
N LYS A 292 5.16 -12.08 11.09
CA LYS A 292 4.92 -11.57 12.45
C LYS A 292 3.61 -12.05 13.07
N SER A 293 2.66 -12.52 12.25
CA SER A 293 1.29 -12.86 12.65
C SER A 293 1.00 -14.38 12.69
N ILE A 294 1.98 -15.24 12.44
CA ILE A 294 1.81 -16.71 12.30
C ILE A 294 1.00 -17.33 13.45
N GLU A 295 1.28 -16.97 14.71
CA GLU A 295 0.58 -17.52 15.87
C GLU A 295 -0.87 -17.05 15.93
N GLY A 296 -1.11 -15.77 15.63
CA GLY A 296 -2.45 -15.18 15.57
C GLY A 296 -3.27 -15.76 14.42
N ASP A 297 -2.68 -15.86 13.24
CA ASP A 297 -3.32 -16.42 12.05
C ASP A 297 -3.76 -17.87 12.28
N ARG A 298 -2.88 -18.68 12.89
CA ARG A 298 -3.19 -20.08 13.24
C ARG A 298 -4.32 -20.17 14.26
N ALA A 299 -4.29 -19.34 15.29
CA ALA A 299 -5.33 -19.33 16.33
C ALA A 299 -6.71 -18.94 15.78
N LEU A 300 -6.75 -18.15 14.72
CA LEU A 300 -7.96 -17.63 14.06
C LEU A 300 -8.39 -18.47 12.85
N GLY A 301 -7.71 -19.58 12.57
CA GLY A 301 -8.00 -20.44 11.42
C GLY A 301 -7.72 -19.79 10.07
N MET A 302 -6.87 -18.76 10.03
CA MET A 302 -6.42 -18.15 8.78
C MET A 302 -5.27 -18.97 8.19
N ASN A 303 -5.29 -19.14 6.87
CA ASN A 303 -4.31 -19.91 6.11
C ASN A 303 -3.34 -18.96 5.37
N SER A 304 -2.65 -18.10 6.12
CA SER A 304 -1.54 -17.33 5.55
C SER A 304 -0.43 -18.26 5.05
N LEU A 305 0.39 -17.79 4.12
CA LEU A 305 1.39 -18.67 3.47
C LEU A 305 2.39 -19.28 4.47
N PRO A 306 2.89 -18.58 5.49
CA PRO A 306 3.73 -19.20 6.52
C PRO A 306 2.98 -20.24 7.37
N VAL A 307 1.66 -20.09 7.59
CA VAL A 307 0.83 -21.07 8.29
C VAL A 307 0.61 -22.31 7.45
N ALA A 308 0.33 -22.15 6.15
CA ALA A 308 -0.01 -23.24 5.23
C ALA A 308 1.21 -24.07 4.83
N PHE A 309 2.35 -23.42 4.54
CA PHE A 309 3.53 -24.08 3.97
C PHE A 309 4.75 -24.10 4.89
N GLY A 310 4.66 -23.50 6.06
CA GLY A 310 5.77 -23.33 6.99
C GLY A 310 6.69 -22.16 6.62
N ILE A 311 7.47 -21.73 7.63
CA ILE A 311 8.34 -20.55 7.54
C ILE A 311 9.38 -20.70 6.42
N ASP A 312 10.01 -21.88 6.33
CA ASP A 312 11.10 -22.11 5.36
C ASP A 312 10.61 -22.05 3.90
N THR A 313 9.45 -22.60 3.60
CA THR A 313 8.88 -22.52 2.25
C THR A 313 8.40 -21.10 1.93
N ALA A 314 7.68 -20.47 2.88
CA ALA A 314 7.11 -19.15 2.68
C ALA A 314 8.17 -18.07 2.45
N LYS A 315 9.33 -18.11 3.14
CA LYS A 315 10.41 -17.14 2.92
C LYS A 315 10.99 -17.22 1.51
N TRP A 316 11.13 -18.45 0.95
CA TRP A 316 11.60 -18.64 -0.41
C TRP A 316 10.55 -18.20 -1.45
N ILE A 317 9.26 -18.49 -1.22
CA ILE A 317 8.17 -17.98 -2.06
C ILE A 317 8.20 -16.46 -2.08
N CYS A 318 8.39 -15.83 -0.91
CA CYS A 318 8.48 -14.39 -0.77
C CYS A 318 9.58 -13.79 -1.66
N VAL A 319 10.83 -14.18 -1.47
CA VAL A 319 11.95 -13.61 -2.23
C VAL A 319 11.90 -13.97 -3.71
N ALA A 320 11.53 -15.21 -4.05
CA ALA A 320 11.45 -15.65 -5.43
C ALA A 320 10.37 -14.91 -6.21
N SER A 321 9.19 -14.66 -5.63
CA SER A 321 8.13 -13.90 -6.31
C SER A 321 8.57 -12.48 -6.68
N ILE A 322 9.41 -11.85 -5.86
CA ILE A 322 9.93 -10.52 -6.12
C ILE A 322 11.06 -10.56 -7.16
N ASP A 323 12.08 -11.38 -6.92
CA ASP A 323 13.30 -11.39 -7.74
C ASP A 323 13.04 -11.93 -9.15
N VAL A 324 12.33 -13.06 -9.28
CA VAL A 324 11.98 -13.65 -10.57
C VAL A 324 11.13 -12.70 -11.41
N THR A 325 10.18 -12.01 -10.77
CA THR A 325 9.36 -11.00 -11.47
C THR A 325 10.24 -9.87 -11.99
N GLN A 326 11.05 -9.24 -11.14
CA GLN A 326 11.87 -8.10 -11.56
C GLN A 326 12.92 -8.48 -12.61
N LEU A 327 13.59 -9.61 -12.46
CA LEU A 327 14.55 -10.10 -13.45
C LEU A 327 13.88 -10.51 -14.76
N GLY A 328 12.68 -11.12 -14.69
CA GLY A 328 11.88 -11.44 -15.86
C GLY A 328 11.45 -10.20 -16.63
N VAL A 329 11.01 -9.15 -15.91
CA VAL A 329 10.70 -7.85 -16.52
C VAL A 329 11.96 -7.20 -17.10
N ALA A 330 13.10 -7.25 -16.43
CA ALA A 330 14.35 -6.73 -16.97
C ALA A 330 14.76 -7.44 -18.27
N ALA A 331 14.60 -8.76 -18.33
CA ALA A 331 14.85 -9.53 -19.54
C ALA A 331 13.87 -9.15 -20.68
N TYR A 332 12.60 -8.94 -20.36
CA TYR A 332 11.61 -8.45 -21.33
C TYR A 332 11.98 -7.06 -21.86
N LEU A 333 12.32 -6.10 -20.98
CA LEU A 333 12.76 -4.76 -21.38
C LEU A 333 14.00 -4.81 -22.29
N TRP A 334 14.94 -5.69 -21.97
CA TRP A 334 16.11 -5.94 -22.83
C TRP A 334 15.71 -6.44 -24.21
N ALA A 335 14.78 -7.38 -24.28
CA ALA A 335 14.32 -8.00 -25.53
C ALA A 335 13.59 -7.01 -26.46
N ILE A 336 12.89 -6.02 -25.89
CA ILE A 336 12.22 -4.96 -26.68
C ILE A 336 13.14 -3.77 -27.01
N GLY A 337 14.41 -3.82 -26.62
CA GLY A 337 15.39 -2.77 -26.96
C GLY A 337 15.56 -1.68 -25.87
N GLU A 338 14.80 -1.72 -24.78
CA GLU A 338 14.88 -0.79 -23.64
C GLU A 338 16.04 -1.15 -22.70
N THR A 339 17.23 -1.26 -23.27
CA THR A 339 18.44 -1.83 -22.62
C THR A 339 18.90 -1.05 -21.38
N TRP A 340 18.77 0.27 -21.37
CA TRP A 340 19.11 1.11 -20.22
C TRP A 340 18.18 0.87 -19.04
N TYR A 341 16.88 0.82 -19.29
CA TYR A 341 15.90 0.55 -18.24
C TYR A 341 16.05 -0.88 -17.73
N ALA A 342 16.33 -1.84 -18.60
CA ALA A 342 16.64 -3.22 -18.23
C ALA A 342 17.86 -3.31 -17.31
N ALA A 343 18.95 -2.59 -17.64
CA ALA A 343 20.15 -2.55 -16.83
C ALA A 343 19.92 -1.89 -15.46
N VAL A 344 19.17 -0.79 -15.41
CA VAL A 344 18.80 -0.12 -14.15
C VAL A 344 17.96 -1.04 -13.29
N LEU A 345 16.95 -1.69 -13.88
CA LEU A 345 16.06 -2.61 -13.14
C LEU A 345 16.86 -3.79 -12.57
N ALA A 346 17.71 -4.45 -13.37
CA ALA A 346 18.59 -5.52 -12.89
C ALA A 346 19.54 -5.04 -11.78
N GLY A 347 20.07 -3.82 -11.92
CA GLY A 347 20.92 -3.19 -10.90
C GLY A 347 20.19 -2.93 -9.57
N LEU A 348 18.89 -2.61 -9.59
CA LEU A 348 18.07 -2.43 -8.39
C LEU A 348 17.79 -3.74 -7.65
N VAL A 349 17.80 -4.88 -8.34
CA VAL A 349 17.62 -6.19 -7.72
C VAL A 349 18.81 -6.58 -6.85
N LEU A 350 20.04 -6.18 -7.19
CA LEU A 350 21.25 -6.57 -6.45
C LEU A 350 21.23 -6.16 -4.97
N PRO A 351 21.01 -4.88 -4.58
CA PRO A 351 20.93 -4.49 -3.18
C PRO A 351 19.72 -5.09 -2.48
N GLN A 352 18.64 -5.36 -3.20
CA GLN A 352 17.46 -6.07 -2.68
C GLN A 352 17.84 -7.51 -2.28
N MET A 353 18.51 -8.27 -3.16
CA MET A 353 19.02 -9.61 -2.86
C MET A 353 20.00 -9.61 -1.69
N PHE A 354 20.83 -8.58 -1.57
CA PHE A 354 21.72 -8.45 -0.42
C PHE A 354 20.97 -8.32 0.91
N SER A 355 19.89 -7.56 0.93
CA SER A 355 19.04 -7.42 2.13
C SER A 355 18.26 -8.70 2.46
N GLN A 356 18.04 -9.60 1.48
CA GLN A 356 17.37 -10.89 1.69
C GLN A 356 18.21 -11.86 2.53
N ILE A 357 19.54 -11.72 2.56
CA ILE A 357 20.42 -12.66 3.27
C ILE A 357 20.02 -12.75 4.76
N SER A 358 19.84 -11.62 5.42
CA SER A 358 19.43 -11.60 6.83
C SER A 358 17.99 -12.07 7.03
N PHE A 359 17.10 -11.77 6.10
CA PHE A 359 15.71 -12.22 6.11
C PHE A 359 15.61 -13.74 5.96
N LEU A 360 16.34 -14.34 5.04
CA LEU A 360 16.34 -15.79 4.81
C LEU A 360 16.91 -16.58 6.00
N GLN A 361 17.79 -15.97 6.81
CA GLN A 361 18.30 -16.59 8.03
C GLN A 361 17.25 -16.61 9.15
N ASP A 362 16.55 -15.51 9.34
CA ASP A 362 15.53 -15.37 10.40
C ASP A 362 14.40 -14.43 9.91
N PRO A 363 13.41 -14.96 9.17
CA PRO A 363 12.36 -14.14 8.58
C PRO A 363 11.42 -13.50 9.62
N VAL A 364 11.21 -14.15 10.77
CA VAL A 364 10.30 -13.66 11.81
C VAL A 364 10.85 -12.42 12.54
N ASN A 365 12.16 -12.37 12.77
CA ASN A 365 12.79 -11.23 13.46
C ASN A 365 13.31 -10.15 12.52
N ASN A 366 13.49 -10.47 11.23
CA ASN A 366 14.00 -9.53 10.22
C ASN A 366 12.95 -9.08 9.19
N ASP A 367 11.67 -9.43 9.35
CA ASP A 367 10.57 -9.06 8.45
C ASP A 367 10.50 -7.55 8.20
N VAL A 368 10.38 -6.75 9.26
CA VAL A 368 10.31 -5.28 9.17
C VAL A 368 11.59 -4.67 8.60
N LYS A 369 12.76 -5.21 9.02
CA LYS A 369 14.04 -4.74 8.54
C LYS A 369 14.22 -5.01 7.04
N TYR A 370 13.82 -6.20 6.59
CA TYR A 370 13.86 -6.57 5.18
C TYR A 370 12.89 -5.69 4.38
N GLN A 371 11.66 -5.53 4.85
CA GLN A 371 10.67 -4.70 4.17
C GLN A 371 11.19 -3.26 3.99
N ALA A 372 11.76 -2.66 5.03
CA ALA A 372 12.31 -1.31 4.97
C ALA A 372 13.51 -1.20 4.03
N ALA A 373 14.35 -2.23 3.96
CA ALA A 373 15.57 -2.22 3.14
C ALA A 373 15.32 -2.60 1.67
N ALA A 374 14.40 -3.52 1.38
CA ALA A 374 14.16 -4.05 0.04
C ALA A 374 13.05 -3.33 -0.72
N GLN A 375 12.00 -2.89 -0.03
CA GLN A 375 10.83 -2.26 -0.65
C GLN A 375 11.16 -1.04 -1.53
N PRO A 376 12.07 -0.13 -1.16
CA PRO A 376 12.44 0.98 -2.03
C PRO A 376 12.96 0.53 -3.41
N PHE A 377 13.75 -0.54 -3.48
CA PHE A 377 14.28 -1.05 -4.74
C PHE A 377 13.19 -1.63 -5.64
N LEU A 378 12.21 -2.33 -5.08
CA LEU A 378 11.03 -2.77 -5.83
C LEU A 378 10.22 -1.57 -6.33
N VAL A 379 9.96 -0.58 -5.49
CA VAL A 379 9.20 0.63 -5.83
C VAL A 379 9.85 1.41 -6.97
N PHE A 380 11.18 1.56 -6.94
CA PHE A 380 11.93 2.17 -8.05
C PHE A 380 12.01 1.26 -9.28
N GLY A 381 12.02 -0.06 -9.10
CA GLY A 381 11.93 -1.03 -10.19
C GLY A 381 10.60 -0.89 -10.95
N ILE A 382 9.50 -0.73 -10.26
CA ILE A 382 8.17 -0.47 -10.85
C ILE A 382 8.19 0.84 -11.65
N LEU A 383 8.76 1.92 -11.10
CA LEU A 383 8.89 3.19 -11.81
C LEU A 383 9.80 3.08 -13.05
N THR A 384 10.93 2.37 -12.92
CA THR A 384 11.85 2.13 -14.04
C THR A 384 11.12 1.43 -15.19
N THR A 385 10.32 0.43 -14.88
CA THR A 385 9.48 -0.28 -15.87
C THR A 385 8.43 0.65 -16.48
N ALA A 386 7.75 1.46 -15.67
CA ALA A 386 6.78 2.44 -16.14
C ALA A 386 7.38 3.43 -17.15
N LEU A 387 8.55 3.97 -16.82
CA LEU A 387 9.28 4.87 -17.68
C LEU A 387 9.75 4.19 -18.98
N ALA A 388 10.14 2.92 -18.92
CA ALA A 388 10.49 2.14 -20.10
C ALA A 388 9.29 1.95 -21.03
N VAL A 389 8.14 1.61 -20.46
CA VAL A 389 6.89 1.43 -21.21
C VAL A 389 6.46 2.73 -21.87
N GLY A 390 6.50 3.85 -21.15
CA GLY A 390 6.15 5.17 -21.70
C GLY A 390 7.15 5.70 -22.72
N HIS A 391 8.41 5.22 -22.69
CA HIS A 391 9.43 5.56 -23.69
C HIS A 391 9.31 4.70 -24.95
N HIS A 392 8.89 3.46 -24.79
CA HIS A 392 8.72 2.52 -25.89
C HIS A 392 7.40 2.80 -26.62
N THR A 393 7.47 3.04 -27.90
CA THR A 393 6.27 3.13 -28.76
C THR A 393 5.88 1.74 -29.22
N PHE A 394 4.82 1.18 -28.62
CA PHE A 394 4.26 -0.10 -29.02
C PHE A 394 3.45 0.03 -30.31
#